data_a8647b10ce08908ae76fb9c412da6d25
#
_entry.id   a8647b10ce08908ae76fb9c412da6d25
#
_cell.length_a   1.000
_cell.length_b   1.000
_cell.length_c   1.000
_cell.angle_alpha   90.00
_cell.angle_beta   90.00
_cell.angle_gamma   90.00
#
_symmetry.space_group_name_H-M   'P 1'
#
loop_
_entity.id
_entity.type
_entity.pdbx_description
1 polymer ?
#
loop_
_entity_poly.entity_id
_entity_poly.type
_entity_poly.pdbx_seq_one_letter_code
_entity_poly.pdbx_strand_id
1 'polypeptide(L)'
;MVIQASVPTSNAEEAEVQWFYEDLQDLLELTPKKDVFFIIGDWNAKVGSQETPGVTGKFGLGIRNEAGQRLTELCEENALVISNILFQQHKRRLYTWTLPDGQHRNQIDYILCSQRWRSSIQSAKRGPGADCGTDHELLIAKFRLKLKKVGKTTRPFRYDLTLMVMQWK
;
A
#
# COMPACT_ATOMS: atom_id res chain seq x y z
N MET A 1 8.00 3.41 10.99
CA MET A 1 7.26 4.64 10.61
C MET A 1 6.08 4.26 9.73
N VAL A 2 4.96 4.95 9.86
CA VAL A 2 3.79 4.81 8.97
C VAL A 2 3.47 6.19 8.42
N ILE A 3 3.31 6.27 7.11
CA ILE A 3 2.91 7.46 6.38
C ILE A 3 1.52 7.19 5.83
N GLN A 4 0.59 8.09 6.06
CA GLN A 4 -0.71 8.07 5.42
C GLN A 4 -0.67 9.02 4.23
N ALA A 5 -1.11 8.55 3.06
CA ALA A 5 -1.13 9.31 1.83
C ALA A 5 -2.55 9.31 1.24
N SER A 6 -2.95 10.44 0.66
CA SER A 6 -4.18 10.54 -0.14
C SER A 6 -3.85 11.37 -1.36
N VAL A 7 -3.76 10.72 -2.51
CA VAL A 7 -3.46 11.39 -3.78
C VAL A 7 -4.69 12.18 -4.24
N PRO A 8 -4.53 13.39 -4.76
CA PRO A 8 -5.65 14.14 -5.34
C PRO A 8 -6.43 13.30 -6.35
N THR A 9 -7.73 13.51 -6.39
CA THR A 9 -8.64 12.73 -7.26
C THR A 9 -8.37 12.98 -8.74
N SER A 10 -8.91 12.14 -9.61
CA SER A 10 -8.79 12.29 -11.07
C SER A 10 -9.32 13.63 -11.64
N ASN A 11 -10.04 14.39 -10.85
CA ASN A 11 -10.54 15.72 -11.22
C ASN A 11 -9.64 16.86 -10.75
N ALA A 12 -8.57 16.56 -10.01
CA ALA A 12 -7.59 17.56 -9.58
C ALA A 12 -6.76 18.05 -10.77
N GLU A 13 -6.20 19.24 -10.62
CA GLU A 13 -5.24 19.76 -11.60
C GLU A 13 -3.95 18.92 -11.60
N GLU A 14 -3.35 18.74 -12.76
CA GLU A 14 -2.10 17.98 -12.91
C GLU A 14 -1.00 18.54 -12.00
N ALA A 15 -0.98 19.85 -11.79
CA ALA A 15 -0.03 20.52 -10.89
C ALA A 15 -0.18 20.05 -9.43
N GLU A 16 -1.40 19.85 -8.94
CA GLU A 16 -1.64 19.35 -7.57
C GLU A 16 -1.12 17.93 -7.40
N VAL A 17 -1.37 17.09 -8.42
CA VAL A 17 -0.85 15.71 -8.42
C VAL A 17 0.67 15.71 -8.45
N GLN A 18 1.28 16.58 -9.27
CA GLN A 18 2.73 16.68 -9.36
C GLN A 18 3.35 17.11 -8.02
N TRP A 19 2.82 18.16 -7.38
CA TRP A 19 3.28 18.61 -6.06
C TRP A 19 3.16 17.51 -4.99
N PHE A 20 2.08 16.75 -5.00
CA PHE A 20 1.93 15.62 -4.07
C PHE A 20 3.07 14.61 -4.24
N TYR A 21 3.41 14.24 -5.47
CA TYR A 21 4.48 13.27 -5.72
C TYR A 21 5.87 13.84 -5.38
N GLU A 22 6.11 15.14 -5.59
CA GLU A 22 7.33 15.82 -5.19
C GLU A 22 7.50 15.84 -3.66
N ASP A 23 6.47 16.26 -2.93
CA ASP A 23 6.46 16.25 -1.46
C ASP A 23 6.70 14.85 -0.89
N LEU A 24 6.10 13.83 -1.52
CA LEU A 24 6.29 12.44 -1.12
C LEU A 24 7.71 11.97 -1.40
N GLN A 25 8.30 12.37 -2.53
CA GLN A 25 9.68 12.06 -2.87
C GLN A 25 10.65 12.68 -1.87
N ASP A 26 10.47 13.94 -1.51
CA ASP A 26 11.27 14.63 -0.49
C ASP A 26 11.19 13.90 0.86
N LEU A 27 9.99 13.48 1.27
CA LEU A 27 9.79 12.72 2.49
C LEU A 27 10.50 11.35 2.46
N LEU A 28 10.49 10.67 1.31
CA LEU A 28 11.16 9.39 1.12
C LEU A 28 12.69 9.54 1.18
N GLU A 29 13.23 10.63 0.65
CA GLU A 29 14.66 10.93 0.73
C GLU A 29 15.14 11.17 2.16
N LEU A 30 14.31 11.81 2.98
CA LEU A 30 14.57 12.02 4.41
C LEU A 30 14.42 10.74 5.25
N THR A 31 13.77 9.70 4.69
CA THR A 31 13.53 8.47 5.43
C THR A 31 14.75 7.55 5.40
N PRO A 32 15.30 7.13 6.57
CA PRO A 32 16.47 6.26 6.60
C PRO A 32 16.19 4.92 5.90
N LYS A 33 17.02 4.55 4.92
CA LYS A 33 16.88 3.31 4.12
C LYS A 33 16.88 2.01 4.95
N LYS A 34 17.32 2.09 6.20
CA LYS A 34 17.37 0.94 7.13
C LYS A 34 16.06 0.73 7.87
N ASP A 35 15.25 1.76 7.96
CA ASP A 35 14.04 1.74 8.75
C ASP A 35 12.92 0.97 8.06
N VAL A 36 12.08 0.37 8.88
CA VAL A 36 10.82 -0.19 8.40
C VAL A 36 9.82 0.95 8.29
N PHE A 37 9.31 1.17 7.09
CA PHE A 37 8.24 2.13 6.88
C PHE A 37 7.18 1.58 5.93
N PHE A 38 5.99 2.09 6.10
CA PHE A 38 4.84 1.79 5.26
C PHE A 38 4.20 3.09 4.83
N ILE A 39 3.81 3.16 3.56
CA ILE A 39 2.97 4.23 3.04
C ILE A 39 1.63 3.59 2.71
N ILE A 40 0.59 4.09 3.33
CA ILE A 40 -0.73 3.52 3.24
C ILE A 40 -1.70 4.60 2.78
N GLY A 41 -2.58 4.26 1.85
CA GLY A 41 -3.49 5.30 1.42
C GLY A 41 -4.34 5.00 0.22
N ASP A 42 -5.20 5.99 -0.07
CA ASP A 42 -5.91 6.13 -1.32
C ASP A 42 -4.97 6.79 -2.35
N TRP A 43 -4.64 6.03 -3.37
CA TRP A 43 -3.72 6.47 -4.42
C TRP A 43 -4.44 6.98 -5.66
N ASN A 44 -5.77 6.87 -5.70
CA ASN A 44 -6.59 7.20 -6.86
C ASN A 44 -6.05 6.62 -8.18
N ALA A 45 -5.39 5.48 -8.09
CA ALA A 45 -4.59 4.84 -9.14
C ALA A 45 -5.01 3.39 -9.33
N LYS A 46 -5.08 2.92 -10.57
CA LYS A 46 -5.29 1.50 -10.89
C LYS A 46 -3.98 0.89 -11.34
N VAL A 47 -3.36 0.07 -10.49
CA VAL A 47 -2.09 -0.60 -10.82
C VAL A 47 -2.32 -1.82 -11.70
N GLY A 48 -3.48 -2.49 -11.55
CA GLY A 48 -3.84 -3.63 -12.39
C GLY A 48 -3.06 -4.90 -12.09
N SER A 49 -3.23 -5.90 -12.96
CA SER A 49 -2.60 -7.23 -12.86
C SER A 49 -1.29 -7.34 -13.64
N GLN A 50 -0.82 -6.27 -14.26
CA GLN A 50 0.46 -6.25 -14.97
C GLN A 50 1.61 -6.28 -13.97
N GLU A 51 2.39 -7.35 -14.01
CA GLU A 51 3.54 -7.50 -13.12
C GLU A 51 4.67 -6.55 -13.51
N THR A 52 5.23 -5.87 -12.51
CA THR A 52 6.47 -5.11 -12.62
C THR A 52 7.46 -5.75 -11.63
N PRO A 53 8.54 -6.38 -12.13
CA PRO A 53 9.46 -7.13 -11.28
C PRO A 53 9.99 -6.31 -10.11
N GLY A 54 9.89 -6.86 -8.90
CA GLY A 54 10.35 -6.18 -7.68
C GLY A 54 9.37 -5.17 -7.07
N VAL A 55 8.39 -4.67 -7.82
CA VAL A 55 7.43 -3.64 -7.38
C VAL A 55 6.03 -4.20 -7.19
N THR A 56 5.49 -4.84 -8.22
CA THR A 56 4.13 -5.37 -8.22
C THR A 56 4.10 -6.87 -8.43
N GLY A 57 3.03 -7.52 -7.94
CA GLY A 57 2.69 -8.86 -8.34
C GLY A 57 1.60 -8.84 -9.43
N LYS A 58 1.21 -10.03 -9.88
CA LYS A 58 0.19 -10.25 -10.92
C LYS A 58 -1.25 -10.34 -10.38
N PHE A 59 -1.46 -10.05 -9.12
CA PHE A 59 -2.74 -10.29 -8.44
C PHE A 59 -3.55 -9.01 -8.19
N GLY A 60 -3.26 -7.94 -8.94
CA GLY A 60 -4.05 -6.71 -8.92
C GLY A 60 -5.35 -6.83 -9.72
N LEU A 61 -6.26 -5.88 -9.53
CA LEU A 61 -7.55 -5.81 -10.20
C LEU A 61 -7.48 -4.95 -11.47
N GLY A 62 -7.89 -5.53 -12.60
CA GLY A 62 -8.09 -4.81 -13.85
C GLY A 62 -6.80 -4.44 -14.59
N ILE A 63 -6.87 -3.33 -15.30
CA ILE A 63 -5.80 -2.82 -16.18
C ILE A 63 -5.20 -1.57 -15.54
N ARG A 64 -3.88 -1.39 -15.70
CA ARG A 64 -3.15 -0.22 -15.22
C ARG A 64 -3.57 1.03 -16.00
N ASN A 65 -3.86 2.12 -15.29
CA ASN A 65 -4.07 3.44 -15.86
C ASN A 65 -2.82 4.35 -15.68
N GLU A 66 -2.86 5.58 -16.19
CA GLU A 66 -1.73 6.53 -16.07
C GLU A 66 -1.33 6.80 -14.62
N ALA A 67 -2.29 7.01 -13.73
CA ALA A 67 -2.02 7.19 -12.30
C ALA A 67 -1.36 5.94 -11.69
N GLY A 68 -1.80 4.73 -12.09
CA GLY A 68 -1.18 3.47 -11.70
C GLY A 68 0.22 3.30 -12.25
N GLN A 69 0.49 3.80 -13.45
CA GLN A 69 1.83 3.81 -14.01
C GLN A 69 2.74 4.75 -13.22
N ARG A 70 2.30 5.97 -12.93
CA ARG A 70 3.03 6.94 -12.10
C ARG A 70 3.35 6.38 -10.70
N LEU A 71 2.39 5.73 -10.06
CA LEU A 71 2.62 5.08 -8.77
C LEU A 71 3.65 3.95 -8.87
N THR A 72 3.62 3.17 -9.96
CA THR A 72 4.58 2.09 -10.18
C THR A 72 5.99 2.64 -10.37
N GLU A 73 6.15 3.72 -11.14
CA GLU A 73 7.42 4.42 -11.37
C GLU A 73 8.00 4.98 -10.06
N LEU A 74 7.19 5.66 -9.23
CA LEU A 74 7.61 6.08 -7.90
C LEU A 74 8.13 4.90 -7.06
N CYS A 75 7.45 3.76 -7.13
CA CYS A 75 7.88 2.56 -6.41
C CYS A 75 9.18 1.97 -6.94
N GLU A 76 9.41 2.00 -8.25
CA GLU A 76 10.67 1.56 -8.87
C GLU A 76 11.84 2.45 -8.41
N GLU A 77 11.69 3.77 -8.52
CA GLU A 77 12.71 4.75 -8.18
C GLU A 77 13.12 4.69 -6.69
N ASN A 78 12.15 4.41 -5.82
CA ASN A 78 12.36 4.41 -4.37
C ASN A 78 12.52 3.01 -3.75
N ALA A 79 12.69 1.97 -4.57
CA ALA A 79 12.79 0.59 -4.13
C ALA A 79 11.65 0.19 -3.18
N LEU A 80 10.41 0.53 -3.55
CA LEU A 80 9.18 0.16 -2.85
C LEU A 80 8.50 -1.03 -3.53
N VAL A 81 7.62 -1.69 -2.79
CA VAL A 81 6.76 -2.76 -3.27
C VAL A 81 5.31 -2.49 -2.87
N ILE A 82 4.39 -2.77 -3.78
CA ILE A 82 2.94 -2.63 -3.54
C ILE A 82 2.43 -3.95 -2.94
N SER A 83 2.17 -3.94 -1.64
CA SER A 83 2.01 -5.16 -0.83
C SER A 83 0.76 -5.95 -1.14
N ASN A 84 -0.38 -5.28 -1.33
CA ASN A 84 -1.67 -5.95 -1.43
C ASN A 84 -1.95 -6.61 -2.79
N ILE A 85 -1.09 -6.44 -3.77
CA ILE A 85 -1.15 -7.13 -5.07
C ILE A 85 -0.07 -8.21 -5.23
N LEU A 86 0.66 -8.52 -4.14
CA LEU A 86 1.64 -9.62 -4.12
C LEU A 86 1.01 -11.00 -3.87
N PHE A 87 -0.20 -11.02 -3.31
CA PHE A 87 -0.84 -12.24 -2.85
C PHE A 87 -2.08 -12.55 -3.68
N GLN A 88 -2.20 -13.82 -4.08
CA GLN A 88 -3.41 -14.28 -4.74
C GLN A 88 -4.60 -14.17 -3.81
N GLN A 89 -5.65 -13.49 -4.26
CA GLN A 89 -6.91 -13.31 -3.56
C GLN A 89 -8.08 -13.63 -4.50
N HIS A 90 -9.21 -13.98 -3.93
CA HIS A 90 -10.44 -14.09 -4.71
C HIS A 90 -10.84 -12.71 -5.25
N LYS A 91 -11.31 -12.61 -6.50
CA LYS A 91 -11.67 -11.34 -7.15
C LYS A 91 -12.54 -10.42 -6.29
N ARG A 92 -13.48 -10.99 -5.51
CA ARG A 92 -14.34 -10.25 -4.57
C ARG A 92 -13.58 -9.58 -3.41
N ARG A 93 -12.30 -9.86 -3.22
CA ARG A 93 -11.46 -9.30 -2.15
C ARG A 93 -10.39 -8.37 -2.66
N LEU A 94 -10.37 -8.08 -3.96
CA LEU A 94 -9.36 -7.22 -4.56
C LEU A 94 -9.77 -5.76 -4.55
N TYR A 95 -11.06 -5.45 -4.76
CA TYR A 95 -11.49 -4.05 -4.79
C TYR A 95 -11.43 -3.43 -3.39
N THR A 96 -11.09 -2.15 -3.37
CA THR A 96 -10.97 -1.35 -2.16
C THR A 96 -11.94 -0.18 -2.14
N TRP A 97 -12.57 0.09 -3.26
CA TRP A 97 -13.53 1.16 -3.43
C TRP A 97 -14.71 0.73 -4.30
N THR A 98 -15.90 1.21 -3.96
CA THR A 98 -17.14 0.93 -4.69
C THR A 98 -17.86 2.24 -4.99
N LEU A 99 -18.18 2.47 -6.25
CA LEU A 99 -19.00 3.63 -6.66
C LEU A 99 -20.34 3.61 -5.92
N PRO A 100 -20.97 4.78 -5.69
CA PRO A 100 -22.31 4.88 -5.09
C PRO A 100 -23.40 4.08 -5.83
N ASP A 101 -23.18 3.78 -7.13
CA ASP A 101 -24.06 2.93 -7.93
C ASP A 101 -24.00 1.43 -7.54
N GLY A 102 -23.02 1.04 -6.70
CA GLY A 102 -22.78 -0.32 -6.25
C GLY A 102 -22.28 -1.29 -7.33
N GLN A 103 -22.19 -0.87 -8.58
CA GLN A 103 -21.85 -1.72 -9.72
C GLN A 103 -20.37 -1.63 -10.09
N HIS A 104 -19.78 -0.45 -9.98
CA HIS A 104 -18.38 -0.22 -10.32
C HIS A 104 -17.49 -0.33 -9.10
N ARG A 105 -16.47 -1.19 -9.18
CA ARG A 105 -15.54 -1.50 -8.10
C ARG A 105 -14.12 -1.42 -8.59
N ASN A 106 -13.27 -0.67 -7.87
CA ASN A 106 -11.88 -0.46 -8.21
C ASN A 106 -10.96 -0.84 -7.04
N GLN A 107 -9.72 -1.11 -7.36
CA GLN A 107 -8.64 -1.21 -6.39
C GLN A 107 -7.77 0.03 -6.55
N ILE A 108 -7.88 0.95 -5.59
CA ILE A 108 -7.20 2.26 -5.61
C ILE A 108 -6.46 2.54 -4.31
N ASP A 109 -6.70 1.75 -3.27
CA ASP A 109 -5.98 1.83 -2.01
C ASP A 109 -4.85 0.81 -1.99
N TYR A 110 -3.66 1.25 -1.65
CA TYR A 110 -2.49 0.40 -1.59
C TYR A 110 -1.67 0.62 -0.32
N ILE A 111 -0.95 -0.42 0.06
CA ILE A 111 0.05 -0.42 1.11
C ILE A 111 1.41 -0.61 0.44
N LEU A 112 2.24 0.42 0.52
CA LEU A 112 3.62 0.36 0.05
C LEU A 112 4.56 0.07 1.20
N CYS A 113 5.64 -0.66 0.93
CA CYS A 113 6.75 -0.81 1.84
C CYS A 113 8.07 -0.93 1.07
N SER A 114 9.19 -0.72 1.76
CA SER A 114 10.49 -0.92 1.14
C SER A 114 10.68 -2.38 0.70
N GLN A 115 11.22 -2.60 -0.50
CA GLN A 115 11.55 -3.93 -1.05
C GLN A 115 12.40 -4.78 -0.11
N ARG A 116 13.28 -4.13 0.66
CA ARG A 116 14.10 -4.79 1.69
C ARG A 116 13.27 -5.59 2.68
N TRP A 117 12.05 -5.12 2.99
CA TRP A 117 11.15 -5.73 3.96
C TRP A 117 10.03 -6.57 3.34
N ARG A 118 10.07 -6.78 2.02
CA ARG A 118 9.07 -7.59 1.29
C ARG A 118 8.84 -8.96 1.92
N SER A 119 9.90 -9.64 2.34
CA SER A 119 9.81 -10.97 2.98
C SER A 119 9.14 -10.96 4.36
N SER A 120 8.99 -9.79 4.97
CA SER A 120 8.29 -9.61 6.23
C SER A 120 6.78 -9.50 6.07
N ILE A 121 6.30 -9.27 4.85
CA ILE A 121 4.87 -9.23 4.54
C ILE A 121 4.35 -10.66 4.47
N GLN A 122 3.41 -11.00 5.35
CA GLN A 122 2.78 -12.33 5.39
C GLN A 122 1.49 -12.39 4.59
N SER A 123 0.73 -11.31 4.62
CA SER A 123 -0.51 -11.15 3.84
C SER A 123 -0.90 -9.69 3.76
N ALA A 124 -1.58 -9.31 2.69
CA ALA A 124 -2.27 -8.04 2.59
C ALA A 124 -3.57 -8.27 1.82
N LYS A 125 -4.70 -7.88 2.40
CA LYS A 125 -6.02 -8.18 1.86
C LYS A 125 -7.10 -7.26 2.40
N ARG A 126 -8.21 -7.16 1.68
CA ARG A 126 -9.43 -6.55 2.19
C ARG A 126 -9.96 -7.32 3.40
N GLY A 127 -10.35 -6.60 4.45
CA GLY A 127 -11.04 -7.13 5.62
C GLY A 127 -12.52 -7.31 5.31
N PRO A 128 -13.07 -8.53 5.28
CA PRO A 128 -14.49 -8.72 5.03
C PRO A 128 -15.33 -8.26 6.22
N GLY A 129 -16.44 -7.56 5.94
CA GLY A 129 -17.47 -7.24 6.95
C GLY A 129 -17.17 -6.08 7.89
N ALA A 130 -16.11 -5.32 7.65
CA ALA A 130 -15.94 -4.04 8.30
C ALA A 130 -16.74 -2.99 7.52
N ASP A 131 -17.99 -2.77 7.92
CA ASP A 131 -18.74 -1.61 7.45
C ASP A 131 -18.21 -0.38 8.19
N CYS A 132 -17.42 0.41 7.48
CA CYS A 132 -16.85 1.65 8.02
C CYS A 132 -17.74 2.86 7.70
N GLY A 133 -18.92 2.65 7.11
CA GLY A 133 -19.83 3.73 6.70
C GLY A 133 -19.26 4.59 5.57
N THR A 134 -18.31 4.08 4.80
CA THR A 134 -17.67 4.76 3.66
C THR A 134 -17.75 3.86 2.43
N ASP A 135 -17.53 4.45 1.26
CA ASP A 135 -17.39 3.76 -0.02
C ASP A 135 -16.06 3.02 -0.20
N HIS A 136 -15.12 3.20 0.75
CA HIS A 136 -13.86 2.45 0.83
C HIS A 136 -13.95 1.24 1.74
N GLU A 137 -13.18 0.22 1.39
CA GLU A 137 -13.09 -1.03 2.12
C GLU A 137 -11.86 -1.05 3.04
N LEU A 138 -11.99 -1.69 4.20
CA LEU A 138 -10.88 -1.88 5.11
C LEU A 138 -9.78 -2.73 4.47
N LEU A 139 -8.56 -2.20 4.40
CA LEU A 139 -7.38 -2.91 3.94
C LEU A 139 -6.51 -3.33 5.13
N ILE A 140 -6.18 -4.63 5.22
CA ILE A 140 -5.42 -5.21 6.33
C ILE A 140 -4.15 -5.84 5.79
N ALA A 141 -3.00 -5.45 6.34
CA ALA A 141 -1.73 -6.13 6.10
C ALA A 141 -1.17 -6.75 7.38
N LYS A 142 -0.60 -7.94 7.24
CA LYS A 142 0.08 -8.64 8.33
C LYS A 142 1.58 -8.68 8.05
N PHE A 143 2.36 -8.14 8.99
CA PHE A 143 3.81 -8.12 8.94
C PHE A 143 4.43 -8.94 10.06
N ARG A 144 5.58 -9.56 9.77
CA ARG A 144 6.40 -10.22 10.77
C ARG A 144 7.84 -9.74 10.65
N LEU A 145 8.23 -8.83 11.53
CA LEU A 145 9.61 -8.35 11.59
C LEU A 145 10.47 -9.35 12.38
N LYS A 146 11.56 -9.80 11.77
CA LYS A 146 12.62 -10.55 12.46
C LYS A 146 13.70 -9.57 12.85
N LEU A 147 13.68 -9.10 14.10
CA LEU A 147 14.74 -8.25 14.63
C LEU A 147 15.97 -9.10 14.95
N LYS A 148 17.15 -8.61 14.54
CA LYS A 148 18.42 -9.26 14.89
C LYS A 148 18.63 -9.11 16.42
N LYS A 149 18.92 -10.19 17.12
CA LYS A 149 19.28 -10.11 18.54
C LYS A 149 20.53 -9.25 18.70
N VAL A 150 20.40 -8.11 19.36
CA VAL A 150 21.51 -7.29 19.81
C VAL A 150 21.80 -7.68 21.26
N GLY A 151 22.84 -8.49 21.46
CA GLY A 151 23.35 -8.84 22.78
C GLY A 151 22.42 -9.71 23.65
N LYS A 152 22.97 -10.32 24.70
CA LYS A 152 22.22 -11.02 25.74
C LYS A 152 21.51 -10.01 26.64
N THR A 153 20.32 -9.57 26.27
CA THR A 153 19.38 -9.00 27.24
C THR A 153 18.48 -10.12 27.74
N THR A 154 18.29 -10.20 29.04
CA THR A 154 17.61 -11.26 29.78
C THR A 154 16.11 -11.41 29.46
N ARG A 155 15.55 -10.60 28.58
CA ARG A 155 14.18 -10.74 28.05
C ARG A 155 14.13 -10.26 26.60
N PRO A 156 13.77 -11.14 25.63
CA PRO A 156 13.54 -10.70 24.26
C PRO A 156 12.28 -9.86 24.20
N PHE A 157 12.41 -8.60 23.83
CA PHE A 157 11.24 -7.76 23.46
C PHE A 157 10.69 -8.31 22.16
N ARG A 158 9.49 -8.85 22.19
CA ARG A 158 8.77 -9.29 21.02
C ARG A 158 7.75 -8.21 20.66
N TYR A 159 8.06 -7.43 19.64
CA TYR A 159 7.01 -6.61 19.01
C TYR A 159 6.22 -7.53 18.06
N ASP A 160 5.04 -7.91 18.49
CA ASP A 160 4.08 -8.59 17.62
C ASP A 160 3.17 -7.50 17.03
N LEU A 161 3.61 -6.89 15.93
CA LEU A 161 2.79 -5.96 15.16
C LEU A 161 1.78 -6.77 14.33
N THR A 162 0.79 -7.30 14.99
CA THR A 162 -0.12 -8.27 14.37
C THR A 162 -1.20 -7.63 13.52
N LEU A 163 -1.51 -6.36 13.66
CA LEU A 163 -2.58 -5.72 12.88
C LEU A 163 -2.31 -4.22 12.69
N MET A 164 -2.14 -3.79 11.45
CA MET A 164 -2.44 -2.43 11.02
C MET A 164 -3.85 -2.40 10.46
N VAL A 165 -4.76 -1.80 11.17
CA VAL A 165 -6.14 -1.55 10.72
C VAL A 165 -6.21 -0.12 10.22
N MET A 166 -6.55 0.06 8.95
CA MET A 166 -6.82 1.36 8.37
C MET A 166 -8.32 1.58 8.33
N GLN A 167 -8.77 2.64 8.95
CA GLN A 167 -10.14 3.11 8.92
C GLN A 167 -10.13 4.53 8.36
N TRP A 168 -10.78 4.71 7.24
CA TRP A 168 -10.95 6.02 6.60
C TRP A 168 -12.20 6.70 7.19
N LYS A 169 -12.07 7.98 7.51
CA LYS A 169 -13.22 8.84 7.78
C LYS A 169 -13.41 9.80 6.62
#